data_5faf4895f0b089263de6266c01e3c09f
#
_entry.id   5faf4895f0b089263de6266c01e3c09f
#
_cell.length_a   1.000
_cell.length_b   1.000
_cell.length_c   1.000
_cell.angle_alpha   90.00
_cell.angle_beta   90.00
_cell.angle_gamma   90.00
#
_symmetry.space_group_name_H-M   'P 1'
#
loop_
_entity.id
_entity.type
_entity.pdbx_description
1 polymer ?
#
loop_
_entity_poly.entity_id
_entity_poly.type
_entity_poly.pdbx_seq_one_letter_code
_entity_poly.pdbx_strand_id
1 'polypeptide(L)'
;MFTLVENEKSAKINVIGVGGAGGNAINNMIDSNLSGVKFIAANTDAQALEVSRAPVKIQLGEKLTQGLGAGANPQLGREAALENWEAIKNAMVDSHMVFITAGFGGGTGTGAAPVIAEICKEVGALTVAVVTKPFSFEGKKRSALAEEGIDRLKDVADTVITITNDRLRGIATKNTTMVEMFKKADEILLHSVKGITDLIMMPGLVNLDFADVKTTMSKAGMAIMGIGIASGDNRAILAAESAISHPLLEDISISGARGVLMNI
;
A
#
# COMPACT_ATOMS: atom_id res chain seq x y z
N MET A 1 -26.60 35.19 -10.79
CA MET A 1 -27.08 33.80 -10.71
C MET A 1 -26.09 33.05 -9.88
N PHE A 2 -26.40 32.73 -8.62
CA PHE A 2 -25.51 31.99 -7.76
C PHE A 2 -25.76 30.49 -8.02
N THR A 3 -24.77 29.80 -8.54
CA THR A 3 -24.81 28.35 -8.64
C THR A 3 -24.41 27.78 -7.27
N LEU A 4 -25.31 27.11 -6.59
CA LEU A 4 -24.97 26.32 -5.43
C LEU A 4 -23.99 25.25 -5.91
N VAL A 5 -22.77 25.28 -5.40
CA VAL A 5 -21.81 24.18 -5.62
C VAL A 5 -22.33 23.01 -4.79
N GLU A 6 -22.99 22.08 -5.44
CA GLU A 6 -23.33 20.81 -4.82
C GLU A 6 -22.03 20.11 -4.44
N ASN A 7 -21.89 19.87 -3.15
CA ASN A 7 -20.86 19.08 -2.47
C ASN A 7 -19.55 18.90 -3.26
N GLU A 8 -18.51 19.50 -2.74
CA GLU A 8 -17.12 19.30 -3.18
C GLU A 8 -16.92 17.82 -3.54
N LYS A 9 -16.57 17.57 -4.79
CA LYS A 9 -16.18 16.23 -5.22
C LYS A 9 -14.85 15.91 -4.56
N SER A 10 -14.91 15.36 -3.35
CA SER A 10 -13.72 14.85 -2.68
C SER A 10 -13.02 13.83 -3.59
N ALA A 11 -11.69 13.77 -3.53
CA ALA A 11 -10.94 12.81 -4.32
C ALA A 11 -11.42 11.38 -4.01
N LYS A 12 -11.75 10.63 -5.06
CA LYS A 12 -12.14 9.21 -4.91
C LYS A 12 -10.89 8.36 -4.78
N ILE A 13 -10.64 7.89 -3.57
CA ILE A 13 -9.47 7.10 -3.22
C ILE A 13 -9.89 5.66 -2.96
N ASN A 14 -9.28 4.71 -3.65
CA ASN A 14 -9.45 3.29 -3.41
C ASN A 14 -8.19 2.70 -2.77
N VAL A 15 -8.37 1.74 -1.88
CA VAL A 15 -7.29 0.94 -1.30
C VAL A 15 -7.58 -0.52 -1.62
N ILE A 16 -6.71 -1.15 -2.40
CA ILE A 16 -6.81 -2.56 -2.75
C ILE A 16 -5.73 -3.37 -2.06
N GLY A 17 -6.16 -4.32 -1.25
CA GLY A 17 -5.27 -5.31 -0.61
C GLY A 17 -5.18 -6.58 -1.44
N VAL A 18 -3.96 -6.94 -1.84
CA VAL A 18 -3.69 -8.04 -2.76
C VAL A 18 -3.00 -9.20 -2.04
N GLY A 19 -3.63 -10.37 -2.08
CA GLY A 19 -3.15 -11.57 -1.38
C GLY A 19 -3.36 -11.51 0.14
N GLY A 20 -2.79 -12.47 0.86
CA GLY A 20 -3.02 -12.61 2.31
C GLY A 20 -2.57 -11.40 3.12
N ALA A 21 -1.33 -10.95 2.94
CA ALA A 21 -0.81 -9.79 3.68
C ALA A 21 -1.57 -8.50 3.32
N GLY A 22 -1.90 -8.28 2.04
CA GLY A 22 -2.72 -7.15 1.63
C GLY A 22 -4.12 -7.18 2.25
N GLY A 23 -4.75 -8.35 2.31
CA GLY A 23 -6.04 -8.55 2.98
C GLY A 23 -6.00 -8.23 4.47
N ASN A 24 -4.94 -8.66 5.17
CA ASN A 24 -4.73 -8.34 6.59
C ASN A 24 -4.55 -6.84 6.81
N ALA A 25 -3.76 -6.17 5.96
CA ALA A 25 -3.58 -4.73 6.02
C ALA A 25 -4.92 -3.99 5.83
N ILE A 26 -5.76 -4.40 4.89
CA ILE A 26 -7.12 -3.85 4.70
C ILE A 26 -7.97 -4.02 5.97
N ASN A 27 -7.97 -5.21 6.57
CA ASN A 27 -8.73 -5.45 7.79
C ASN A 27 -8.26 -4.52 8.92
N ASN A 28 -6.94 -4.34 9.10
CA ASN A 28 -6.38 -3.42 10.08
C ASN A 28 -6.76 -1.95 9.79
N MET A 29 -6.77 -1.53 8.52
CA MET A 29 -7.18 -0.17 8.12
C MET A 29 -8.65 0.08 8.47
N ILE A 30 -9.53 -0.91 8.23
CA ILE A 30 -10.96 -0.84 8.58
C ILE A 30 -11.12 -0.80 10.10
N ASP A 31 -10.41 -1.63 10.85
CA ASP A 31 -10.44 -1.65 12.32
C ASP A 31 -9.96 -0.34 12.95
N SER A 32 -9.04 0.33 12.28
CA SER A 32 -8.53 1.64 12.68
C SER A 32 -9.42 2.81 12.24
N ASN A 33 -10.62 2.52 11.70
CA ASN A 33 -11.58 3.52 11.22
C ASN A 33 -10.98 4.51 10.19
N LEU A 34 -10.08 4.06 9.33
CA LEU A 34 -9.59 4.87 8.23
C LEU A 34 -10.78 5.21 7.30
N SER A 35 -11.10 6.49 7.21
CA SER A 35 -12.26 7.01 6.47
C SER A 35 -11.84 7.69 5.16
N GLY A 36 -12.81 8.00 4.29
CA GLY A 36 -12.55 8.70 3.04
C GLY A 36 -12.00 7.83 1.89
N VAL A 37 -11.88 6.52 2.12
CA VAL A 37 -11.40 5.57 1.12
C VAL A 37 -12.36 4.41 0.93
N LYS A 38 -12.36 3.81 -0.27
CA LYS A 38 -13.08 2.56 -0.56
C LYS A 38 -12.12 1.40 -0.48
N PHE A 39 -12.45 0.40 0.35
CA PHE A 39 -11.63 -0.79 0.52
C PHE A 39 -12.03 -1.92 -0.42
N ILE A 40 -11.03 -2.57 -1.00
CA ILE A 40 -11.16 -3.70 -1.91
C ILE A 40 -10.16 -4.78 -1.49
N ALA A 41 -10.61 -6.01 -1.37
CA ALA A 41 -9.73 -7.17 -1.16
C ALA A 41 -9.69 -8.02 -2.43
N ALA A 42 -8.49 -8.35 -2.91
CA ALA A 42 -8.28 -9.20 -4.06
C ALA A 42 -7.37 -10.37 -3.69
N ASN A 43 -7.83 -11.60 -3.88
CA ASN A 43 -7.06 -12.78 -3.53
C ASN A 43 -7.41 -13.98 -4.44
N THR A 44 -6.46 -14.89 -4.61
CA THR A 44 -6.66 -16.21 -5.22
C THR A 44 -7.19 -17.24 -4.23
N ASP A 45 -7.12 -16.97 -2.94
CA ASP A 45 -7.61 -17.79 -1.84
C ASP A 45 -9.01 -17.33 -1.42
N ALA A 46 -10.02 -18.16 -1.65
CA ALA A 46 -11.41 -17.88 -1.33
C ALA A 46 -11.64 -17.78 0.18
N GLN A 47 -10.99 -18.61 0.99
CA GLN A 47 -11.14 -18.59 2.45
C GLN A 47 -10.62 -17.28 3.04
N ALA A 48 -9.49 -16.78 2.52
CA ALA A 48 -8.96 -15.48 2.93
C ALA A 48 -9.91 -14.33 2.56
N LEU A 49 -10.66 -14.43 1.47
CA LEU A 49 -11.68 -13.45 1.10
C LEU A 49 -12.93 -13.53 1.98
N GLU A 50 -13.33 -14.71 2.42
CA GLU A 50 -14.49 -14.87 3.32
C GLU A 50 -14.30 -14.10 4.62
N VAL A 51 -13.12 -14.17 5.22
CA VAL A 51 -12.79 -13.49 6.48
C VAL A 51 -12.41 -12.00 6.30
N SER A 52 -12.27 -11.53 5.07
CA SER A 52 -12.00 -10.13 4.79
C SER A 52 -13.19 -9.24 5.14
N ARG A 53 -12.92 -8.08 5.74
CA ARG A 53 -13.91 -7.04 6.07
C ARG A 53 -14.12 -6.02 4.96
N ALA A 54 -13.36 -6.11 3.88
CA ALA A 54 -13.52 -5.22 2.73
C ALA A 54 -14.93 -5.32 2.15
N PRO A 55 -15.60 -4.19 1.86
CA PRO A 55 -16.93 -4.18 1.27
C PRO A 55 -16.94 -4.72 -0.17
N VAL A 56 -15.81 -4.63 -0.86
CA VAL A 56 -15.63 -5.20 -2.21
C VAL A 56 -14.58 -6.29 -2.15
N LYS A 57 -14.94 -7.47 -2.64
CA LYS A 57 -14.07 -8.64 -2.67
C LYS A 57 -13.97 -9.15 -4.10
N ILE A 58 -12.75 -9.37 -4.58
CA ILE A 58 -12.48 -9.88 -5.92
C ILE A 58 -11.69 -11.17 -5.79
N GLN A 59 -12.31 -12.29 -6.13
CA GLN A 59 -11.62 -13.56 -6.26
C GLN A 59 -10.85 -13.57 -7.57
N LEU A 60 -9.53 -13.74 -7.49
CA LEU A 60 -8.64 -13.78 -8.65
C LEU A 60 -8.46 -15.22 -9.12
N GLY A 61 -8.59 -15.43 -10.43
CA GLY A 61 -8.27 -16.69 -11.08
C GLY A 61 -9.12 -17.85 -10.56
N GLU A 62 -10.44 -17.69 -10.49
CA GLU A 62 -11.35 -18.74 -10.01
C GLU A 62 -11.18 -20.04 -10.79
N LYS A 63 -11.02 -19.96 -12.12
CA LYS A 63 -10.82 -21.14 -12.97
C LYS A 63 -9.41 -21.73 -12.81
N LEU A 64 -8.41 -20.87 -12.63
CA LEU A 64 -7.00 -21.29 -12.53
C LEU A 64 -6.65 -21.89 -11.17
N THR A 65 -7.17 -21.30 -10.08
CA THR A 65 -6.76 -21.65 -8.71
C THR A 65 -7.83 -22.42 -7.94
N GLN A 66 -9.07 -22.43 -8.43
CA GLN A 66 -10.23 -23.03 -7.76
C GLN A 66 -10.41 -22.52 -6.32
N GLY A 67 -9.95 -21.29 -6.03
CA GLY A 67 -9.99 -20.71 -4.70
C GLY A 67 -8.94 -21.22 -3.71
N LEU A 68 -7.98 -22.05 -4.16
CA LEU A 68 -6.96 -22.68 -3.32
C LEU A 68 -5.67 -21.84 -3.16
N GLY A 69 -5.64 -20.64 -3.74
CA GLY A 69 -4.48 -19.78 -3.71
C GLY A 69 -3.46 -20.01 -4.82
N ALA A 70 -2.41 -19.19 -4.88
CA ALA A 70 -1.37 -19.27 -5.91
C ALA A 70 -0.12 -20.08 -5.50
N GLY A 71 -0.08 -20.68 -4.31
CA GLY A 71 0.98 -21.61 -3.87
C GLY A 71 2.41 -21.06 -3.96
N ALA A 72 2.66 -19.81 -3.60
CA ALA A 72 3.96 -19.13 -3.73
C ALA A 72 4.51 -19.11 -5.17
N ASN A 73 3.63 -19.13 -6.18
CA ASN A 73 3.96 -19.00 -7.59
C ASN A 73 3.46 -17.65 -8.14
N PRO A 74 4.35 -16.65 -8.33
CA PRO A 74 3.96 -15.34 -8.85
C PRO A 74 3.39 -15.38 -10.26
N GLN A 75 3.83 -16.33 -11.10
CA GLN A 75 3.29 -16.45 -12.44
C GLN A 75 1.81 -16.84 -12.40
N LEU A 76 1.43 -17.77 -11.53
CA LEU A 76 0.02 -18.13 -11.33
C LEU A 76 -0.79 -16.95 -10.75
N GLY A 77 -0.20 -16.18 -9.82
CA GLY A 77 -0.82 -14.95 -9.30
C GLY A 77 -1.06 -13.90 -10.38
N ARG A 78 -0.12 -13.74 -11.31
CA ARG A 78 -0.24 -12.85 -12.47
C ARG A 78 -1.36 -13.31 -13.41
N GLU A 79 -1.36 -14.56 -13.79
CA GLU A 79 -2.38 -15.15 -14.68
C GLU A 79 -3.78 -15.05 -14.05
N ALA A 80 -3.90 -15.29 -12.74
CA ALA A 80 -5.13 -15.13 -11.99
C ALA A 80 -5.67 -13.69 -12.04
N ALA A 81 -4.80 -12.67 -11.93
CA ALA A 81 -5.21 -11.28 -12.06
C ALA A 81 -5.65 -10.95 -13.49
N LEU A 82 -4.96 -11.48 -14.50
CA LEU A 82 -5.33 -11.30 -15.91
C LEU A 82 -6.70 -11.94 -16.23
N GLU A 83 -7.03 -13.09 -15.65
CA GLU A 83 -8.36 -13.71 -15.79
C GLU A 83 -9.48 -12.75 -15.35
N ASN A 84 -9.21 -11.95 -14.31
CA ASN A 84 -10.19 -11.03 -13.74
C ASN A 84 -9.96 -9.55 -14.11
N TRP A 85 -9.26 -9.27 -15.23
CA TRP A 85 -8.94 -7.92 -15.70
C TRP A 85 -10.13 -6.97 -15.67
N GLU A 86 -11.24 -7.36 -16.32
CA GLU A 86 -12.43 -6.52 -16.42
C GLU A 86 -13.11 -6.28 -15.05
N ALA A 87 -13.12 -7.28 -14.17
CA ALA A 87 -13.69 -7.13 -12.83
C ALA A 87 -12.87 -6.13 -11.98
N ILE A 88 -11.54 -6.21 -12.08
CA ILE A 88 -10.62 -5.28 -11.40
C ILE A 88 -10.81 -3.88 -11.99
N LYS A 89 -10.81 -3.76 -13.31
CA LYS A 89 -11.00 -2.48 -14.01
C LYS A 89 -12.30 -1.79 -13.61
N ASN A 90 -13.41 -2.53 -13.59
CA ASN A 90 -14.72 -2.01 -13.18
C ASN A 90 -14.73 -1.54 -11.71
N ALA A 91 -13.97 -2.21 -10.83
CA ALA A 91 -13.85 -1.78 -9.44
C ALA A 91 -13.04 -0.49 -9.28
N MET A 92 -12.17 -0.16 -10.24
CA MET A 92 -11.27 1.00 -10.25
C MET A 92 -11.79 2.18 -11.09
N VAL A 93 -12.85 1.99 -11.88
CA VAL A 93 -13.47 3.08 -12.66
C VAL A 93 -13.81 4.25 -11.74
N ASP A 94 -13.60 5.48 -12.23
CA ASP A 94 -13.78 6.73 -11.48
C ASP A 94 -12.86 6.96 -10.28
N SER A 95 -11.85 6.13 -10.06
CA SER A 95 -10.86 6.39 -9.02
C SER A 95 -9.89 7.50 -9.46
N HIS A 96 -9.67 8.48 -8.60
CA HIS A 96 -8.61 9.48 -8.79
C HIS A 96 -7.26 8.94 -8.35
N MET A 97 -7.25 8.10 -7.30
CA MET A 97 -6.05 7.49 -6.71
C MET A 97 -6.34 6.07 -6.25
N VAL A 98 -5.39 5.18 -6.46
CA VAL A 98 -5.45 3.81 -5.96
C VAL A 98 -4.18 3.47 -5.18
N PHE A 99 -4.37 3.09 -3.93
CA PHE A 99 -3.32 2.44 -3.15
C PHE A 99 -3.38 0.94 -3.37
N ILE A 100 -2.25 0.35 -3.72
CA ILE A 100 -2.09 -1.11 -3.82
C ILE A 100 -1.24 -1.57 -2.63
N THR A 101 -1.82 -2.35 -1.72
CA THR A 101 -1.07 -2.91 -0.58
C THR A 101 -0.92 -4.41 -0.74
N ALA A 102 0.31 -4.91 -0.60
CA ALA A 102 0.63 -6.32 -0.77
C ALA A 102 1.90 -6.74 -0.04
N GLY A 103 1.94 -7.98 0.40
CA GLY A 103 3.19 -8.65 0.80
C GLY A 103 3.83 -9.35 -0.40
N PHE A 104 5.08 -9.05 -0.66
CA PHE A 104 5.86 -9.65 -1.74
C PHE A 104 6.66 -10.87 -1.27
N GLY A 105 7.03 -11.74 -2.19
CA GLY A 105 7.71 -13.02 -1.92
C GLY A 105 6.77 -14.23 -1.90
N GLY A 106 5.45 -14.00 -1.98
CA GLY A 106 4.43 -15.03 -2.19
C GLY A 106 3.98 -15.12 -3.65
N GLY A 107 2.88 -15.83 -3.90
CA GLY A 107 2.31 -15.97 -5.25
C GLY A 107 1.41 -14.81 -5.63
N THR A 108 0.29 -14.64 -4.90
CA THR A 108 -0.77 -13.69 -5.25
C THR A 108 -0.30 -12.23 -5.22
N GLY A 109 0.24 -11.76 -4.08
CA GLY A 109 0.69 -10.37 -3.95
C GLY A 109 1.76 -9.99 -4.96
N THR A 110 2.79 -10.84 -5.10
CA THR A 110 3.92 -10.61 -6.01
C THR A 110 3.51 -10.61 -7.48
N GLY A 111 2.60 -11.52 -7.86
CA GLY A 111 2.20 -11.68 -9.27
C GLY A 111 1.06 -10.76 -9.69
N ALA A 112 0.05 -10.57 -8.84
CA ALA A 112 -1.16 -9.83 -9.18
C ALA A 112 -1.00 -8.31 -9.01
N ALA A 113 -0.21 -7.82 -8.03
CA ALA A 113 -0.11 -6.38 -7.78
C ALA A 113 0.43 -5.58 -8.99
N PRO A 114 1.43 -6.03 -9.77
CA PRO A 114 1.83 -5.34 -10.98
C PRO A 114 0.71 -5.26 -12.04
N VAL A 115 -0.06 -6.34 -12.24
CA VAL A 115 -1.19 -6.35 -13.17
C VAL A 115 -2.27 -5.36 -12.73
N ILE A 116 -2.58 -5.32 -11.44
CA ILE A 116 -3.53 -4.36 -10.88
C ILE A 116 -3.04 -2.93 -11.08
N ALA A 117 -1.73 -2.69 -10.94
CA ALA A 117 -1.14 -1.38 -11.21
C ALA A 117 -1.27 -0.97 -12.70
N GLU A 118 -1.07 -1.91 -13.64
CA GLU A 118 -1.31 -1.69 -15.08
C GLU A 118 -2.76 -1.27 -15.33
N ILE A 119 -3.73 -1.95 -14.71
CA ILE A 119 -5.16 -1.63 -14.82
C ILE A 119 -5.46 -0.23 -14.26
N CYS A 120 -4.90 0.10 -13.08
CA CYS A 120 -5.07 1.42 -12.47
C CYS A 120 -4.53 2.54 -13.37
N LYS A 121 -3.40 2.31 -14.01
CA LYS A 121 -2.81 3.24 -14.99
C LYS A 121 -3.70 3.40 -16.24
N GLU A 122 -4.30 2.31 -16.73
CA GLU A 122 -5.22 2.34 -17.88
C GLU A 122 -6.47 3.18 -17.59
N VAL A 123 -7.02 3.11 -16.39
CA VAL A 123 -8.17 3.95 -15.98
C VAL A 123 -7.77 5.38 -15.61
N GLY A 124 -6.48 5.73 -15.65
CA GLY A 124 -5.97 7.08 -15.39
C GLY A 124 -5.87 7.47 -13.91
N ALA A 125 -5.95 6.50 -13.00
CA ALA A 125 -5.79 6.72 -11.57
C ALA A 125 -4.31 6.88 -11.20
N LEU A 126 -3.99 7.81 -10.29
CA LEU A 126 -2.68 7.87 -9.66
C LEU A 126 -2.46 6.58 -8.85
N THR A 127 -1.41 5.82 -9.18
CA THR A 127 -1.16 4.50 -8.60
C THR A 127 0.01 4.54 -7.63
N VAL A 128 -0.29 4.33 -6.35
CA VAL A 128 0.70 4.28 -5.27
C VAL A 128 0.71 2.89 -4.67
N ALA A 129 1.81 2.18 -4.85
CA ALA A 129 1.98 0.86 -4.26
C ALA A 129 2.76 0.93 -2.94
N VAL A 130 2.21 0.32 -1.90
CA VAL A 130 2.84 0.20 -0.58
C VAL A 130 3.00 -1.29 -0.29
N VAL A 131 4.22 -1.78 -0.39
CA VAL A 131 4.49 -3.23 -0.37
C VAL A 131 5.56 -3.60 0.64
N THR A 132 5.44 -4.80 1.20
CA THR A 132 6.41 -5.31 2.15
C THR A 132 7.32 -6.36 1.51
N LYS A 133 8.63 -6.31 1.84
CA LYS A 133 9.58 -7.40 1.59
C LYS A 133 9.55 -8.39 2.75
N PRO A 134 9.70 -9.70 2.48
CA PRO A 134 9.68 -10.71 3.52
C PRO A 134 10.84 -10.54 4.52
N PHE A 135 10.67 -11.08 5.71
CA PHE A 135 11.77 -11.23 6.66
C PHE A 135 12.83 -12.19 6.13
N SER A 136 14.09 -11.99 6.50
CA SER A 136 15.21 -12.85 6.10
C SER A 136 15.03 -14.31 6.50
N PHE A 137 14.35 -14.56 7.63
CA PHE A 137 14.04 -15.92 8.09
C PHE A 137 12.99 -16.65 7.26
N GLU A 138 12.23 -15.94 6.40
CA GLU A 138 11.27 -16.57 5.47
C GLU A 138 11.97 -17.26 4.27
N GLY A 139 13.25 -17.00 4.09
CA GLY A 139 14.13 -17.72 3.17
C GLY A 139 14.44 -16.97 1.87
N LYS A 140 15.60 -17.30 1.31
CA LYS A 140 16.16 -16.63 0.13
C LYS A 140 15.24 -16.69 -1.12
N LYS A 141 14.47 -17.78 -1.28
CA LYS A 141 13.55 -17.90 -2.40
C LYS A 141 12.47 -16.83 -2.38
N ARG A 142 11.88 -16.57 -1.20
CA ARG A 142 10.88 -15.50 -1.04
C ARG A 142 11.48 -14.13 -1.28
N SER A 143 12.69 -13.88 -0.78
CA SER A 143 13.39 -12.61 -1.00
C SER A 143 13.65 -12.36 -2.50
N ALA A 144 14.12 -13.37 -3.24
CA ALA A 144 14.35 -13.24 -4.68
C ALA A 144 13.05 -12.96 -5.45
N LEU A 145 11.96 -13.68 -5.13
CA LEU A 145 10.65 -13.43 -5.75
C LEU A 145 10.12 -12.02 -5.44
N ALA A 146 10.38 -11.52 -4.21
CA ALA A 146 9.98 -10.18 -3.83
C ALA A 146 10.72 -9.11 -4.64
N GLU A 147 12.03 -9.23 -4.81
CA GLU A 147 12.83 -8.30 -5.62
C GLU A 147 12.33 -8.24 -7.07
N GLU A 148 12.17 -9.41 -7.70
CA GLU A 148 11.68 -9.50 -9.07
C GLU A 148 10.27 -8.87 -9.22
N GLY A 149 9.39 -9.11 -8.25
CA GLY A 149 8.05 -8.54 -8.27
C GLY A 149 8.06 -7.01 -8.07
N ILE A 150 8.92 -6.49 -7.19
CA ILE A 150 9.07 -5.05 -6.95
C ILE A 150 9.62 -4.36 -8.21
N ASP A 151 10.56 -4.96 -8.89
CA ASP A 151 11.11 -4.37 -10.12
C ASP A 151 10.01 -4.27 -11.20
N ARG A 152 9.20 -5.30 -11.39
CA ARG A 152 8.03 -5.23 -12.29
C ARG A 152 7.02 -4.16 -11.86
N LEU A 153 6.80 -4.01 -10.55
CA LEU A 153 5.87 -3.02 -10.03
C LEU A 153 6.34 -1.59 -10.27
N LYS A 154 7.65 -1.33 -10.18
CA LYS A 154 8.27 -0.01 -10.46
C LYS A 154 8.06 0.46 -11.90
N ASP A 155 7.96 -0.47 -12.84
CA ASP A 155 7.77 -0.14 -14.27
C ASP A 155 6.35 0.36 -14.57
N VAL A 156 5.40 0.03 -13.71
CA VAL A 156 3.97 0.27 -13.97
C VAL A 156 3.32 1.24 -12.99
N ALA A 157 3.68 1.24 -11.71
CA ALA A 157 3.15 2.14 -10.70
C ALA A 157 3.80 3.54 -10.77
N ASP A 158 3.06 4.59 -10.42
CA ASP A 158 3.59 5.96 -10.35
C ASP A 158 4.58 6.11 -9.19
N THR A 159 4.24 5.52 -8.05
CA THR A 159 5.06 5.55 -6.83
C THR A 159 5.06 4.19 -6.17
N VAL A 160 6.22 3.72 -5.74
CA VAL A 160 6.39 2.47 -4.98
C VAL A 160 7.09 2.76 -3.66
N ILE A 161 6.39 2.49 -2.56
CA ILE A 161 6.93 2.52 -1.20
C ILE A 161 7.21 1.08 -0.80
N THR A 162 8.47 0.76 -0.60
CA THR A 162 8.90 -0.59 -0.21
C THR A 162 9.32 -0.61 1.26
N ILE A 163 8.66 -1.46 2.04
CA ILE A 163 8.92 -1.66 3.47
C ILE A 163 9.69 -2.99 3.63
N THR A 164 10.93 -2.91 4.07
CA THR A 164 11.73 -4.11 4.38
C THR A 164 11.39 -4.58 5.78
N ASN A 165 10.73 -5.74 5.91
CA ASN A 165 10.29 -6.25 7.21
C ASN A 165 11.44 -6.45 8.20
N ASP A 166 12.65 -6.81 7.76
CA ASP A 166 13.81 -6.96 8.63
C ASP A 166 14.14 -5.69 9.42
N ARG A 167 13.84 -4.51 8.88
CA ARG A 167 14.05 -3.23 9.58
C ARG A 167 13.13 -3.05 10.78
N LEU A 168 11.97 -3.73 10.79
CA LEU A 168 11.06 -3.73 11.92
C LEU A 168 11.66 -4.45 13.13
N ARG A 169 12.70 -5.27 12.94
CA ARG A 169 13.44 -5.91 14.04
C ARG A 169 14.14 -4.89 14.94
N GLY A 170 14.53 -3.74 14.39
CA GLY A 170 15.11 -2.64 15.17
C GLY A 170 14.16 -2.02 16.19
N ILE A 171 12.84 -2.13 15.95
CA ILE A 171 11.78 -1.65 16.85
C ILE A 171 11.23 -2.77 17.75
N ALA A 172 11.69 -4.01 17.58
CA ALA A 172 11.25 -5.16 18.36
C ALA A 172 11.97 -5.25 19.70
N THR A 173 11.26 -5.67 20.72
CA THR A 173 11.84 -6.04 22.03
C THR A 173 12.27 -7.51 22.02
N LYS A 174 13.08 -7.92 23.00
CA LYS A 174 13.54 -9.32 23.13
C LYS A 174 12.40 -10.35 23.22
N ASN A 175 11.22 -9.93 23.64
CA ASN A 175 10.06 -10.80 23.85
C ASN A 175 9.02 -10.68 22.72
N THR A 176 9.30 -9.92 21.65
CA THR A 176 8.37 -9.76 20.54
C THR A 176 8.23 -11.07 19.76
N THR A 177 7.01 -11.55 19.62
CA THR A 177 6.67 -12.77 18.88
C THR A 177 6.65 -12.52 17.36
N MET A 178 6.74 -13.61 16.57
CA MET A 178 6.60 -13.51 15.11
C MET A 178 5.24 -12.91 14.70
N VAL A 179 4.16 -13.25 15.37
CA VAL A 179 2.82 -12.71 15.10
C VAL A 179 2.78 -11.21 15.30
N GLU A 180 3.40 -10.71 16.37
CA GLU A 180 3.52 -9.27 16.63
C GLU A 180 4.38 -8.57 15.58
N MET A 181 5.43 -9.24 15.06
CA MET A 181 6.23 -8.67 13.97
C MET A 181 5.43 -8.51 12.67
N PHE A 182 4.59 -9.49 12.31
CA PHE A 182 3.70 -9.35 11.17
C PHE A 182 2.64 -8.25 11.38
N LYS A 183 2.07 -8.16 12.60
CA LYS A 183 1.15 -7.05 12.93
C LYS A 183 1.81 -5.69 12.78
N LYS A 184 3.08 -5.55 13.19
CA LYS A 184 3.83 -4.31 12.97
C LYS A 184 4.02 -3.98 11.49
N ALA A 185 4.26 -4.98 10.64
CA ALA A 185 4.32 -4.76 9.19
C ALA A 185 2.97 -4.24 8.65
N ASP A 186 1.86 -4.82 9.09
CA ASP A 186 0.51 -4.38 8.72
C ASP A 186 0.20 -2.96 9.24
N GLU A 187 0.65 -2.60 10.46
CA GLU A 187 0.55 -1.24 11.02
C GLU A 187 1.32 -0.22 10.18
N ILE A 188 2.49 -0.56 9.69
CA ILE A 188 3.26 0.35 8.81
C ILE A 188 2.54 0.54 7.46
N LEU A 189 1.95 -0.51 6.90
CA LEU A 189 1.11 -0.38 5.70
C LEU A 189 -0.08 0.56 5.95
N LEU A 190 -0.76 0.41 7.09
CA LEU A 190 -1.82 1.33 7.51
C LEU A 190 -1.31 2.77 7.61
N HIS A 191 -0.21 3.02 8.34
CA HIS A 191 0.32 4.37 8.53
C HIS A 191 0.75 5.01 7.21
N SER A 192 1.29 4.22 6.27
CA SER A 192 1.68 4.70 4.94
C SER A 192 0.47 5.19 4.14
N VAL A 193 -0.59 4.41 4.09
CA VAL A 193 -1.83 4.78 3.40
C VAL A 193 -2.50 5.94 4.10
N LYS A 194 -2.61 5.88 5.44
CA LYS A 194 -3.24 6.92 6.25
C LYS A 194 -2.53 8.26 6.11
N GLY A 195 -1.21 8.30 6.21
CA GLY A 195 -0.45 9.55 6.13
C GLY A 195 -0.68 10.30 4.82
N ILE A 196 -0.76 9.58 3.69
CA ILE A 196 -1.04 10.20 2.38
C ILE A 196 -2.53 10.55 2.24
N THR A 197 -3.42 9.70 2.75
CA THR A 197 -4.87 9.94 2.69
C THR A 197 -5.26 11.15 3.53
N ASP A 198 -4.71 11.28 4.73
CA ASP A 198 -4.97 12.39 5.64
C ASP A 198 -4.57 13.73 5.00
N LEU A 199 -3.45 13.79 4.26
CA LEU A 199 -3.04 15.00 3.53
C LEU A 199 -4.08 15.47 2.50
N ILE A 200 -4.83 14.54 1.91
CA ILE A 200 -5.81 14.83 0.86
C ILE A 200 -7.20 15.10 1.45
N MET A 201 -7.57 14.37 2.51
CA MET A 201 -8.93 14.30 3.01
C MET A 201 -9.17 15.17 4.25
N MET A 202 -8.11 15.46 5.02
CA MET A 202 -8.23 16.21 6.28
C MET A 202 -7.88 17.69 6.06
N PRO A 203 -8.79 18.62 6.39
CA PRO A 203 -8.44 20.04 6.34
C PRO A 203 -7.38 20.34 7.40
N GLY A 204 -6.23 20.81 6.95
CA GLY A 204 -5.12 21.23 7.79
C GLY A 204 -5.01 22.76 7.89
N LEU A 205 -4.01 23.24 8.61
CA LEU A 205 -3.66 24.67 8.65
C LEU A 205 -3.19 25.17 7.27
N VAL A 206 -2.49 24.32 6.52
CA VAL A 206 -2.13 24.50 5.12
C VAL A 206 -2.68 23.31 4.36
N ASN A 207 -3.64 23.55 3.48
CA ASN A 207 -4.27 22.49 2.70
C ASN A 207 -3.46 22.21 1.45
N LEU A 208 -3.12 20.93 1.24
CA LEU A 208 -2.66 20.42 -0.04
C LEU A 208 -3.88 19.94 -0.83
N ASP A 209 -4.02 20.38 -2.06
CA ASP A 209 -5.04 19.80 -2.93
C ASP A 209 -4.56 18.48 -3.56
N PHE A 210 -5.50 17.72 -4.12
CA PHE A 210 -5.17 16.45 -4.77
C PHE A 210 -4.21 16.64 -5.96
N ALA A 211 -4.26 17.80 -6.64
CA ALA A 211 -3.40 18.06 -7.79
C ALA A 211 -1.92 18.21 -7.38
N ASP A 212 -1.65 18.81 -6.22
CA ASP A 212 -0.30 18.93 -5.67
C ASP A 212 0.28 17.56 -5.31
N VAL A 213 -0.52 16.71 -4.63
CA VAL A 213 -0.13 15.33 -4.32
C VAL A 213 0.12 14.55 -5.61
N LYS A 214 -0.77 14.68 -6.59
CA LYS A 214 -0.62 14.01 -7.90
C LYS A 214 0.65 14.47 -8.61
N THR A 215 0.97 15.75 -8.60
CA THR A 215 2.18 16.28 -9.23
C THR A 215 3.45 15.74 -8.59
N THR A 216 3.48 15.65 -7.27
CA THR A 216 4.64 15.13 -6.53
C THR A 216 4.82 13.63 -6.69
N MET A 217 3.72 12.86 -6.74
CA MET A 217 3.75 11.40 -6.72
C MET A 217 3.67 10.75 -8.12
N SER A 218 3.24 11.49 -9.15
CA SER A 218 3.23 10.95 -10.52
C SER A 218 4.64 10.69 -11.01
N LYS A 219 4.90 9.46 -11.44
CA LYS A 219 6.22 9.02 -11.95
C LYS A 219 7.37 9.29 -10.98
N ALA A 220 7.08 9.33 -9.68
CA ALA A 220 8.11 9.51 -8.65
C ALA A 220 9.03 8.29 -8.52
N GLY A 221 8.56 7.11 -8.94
CA GLY A 221 9.31 5.87 -8.83
C GLY A 221 9.37 5.36 -7.39
N MET A 222 10.58 5.19 -6.86
CA MET A 222 10.77 4.77 -5.47
C MET A 222 10.51 5.93 -4.51
N ALA A 223 9.70 5.69 -3.50
CA ALA A 223 9.50 6.60 -2.39
C ALA A 223 9.84 5.93 -1.05
N ILE A 224 10.20 6.74 -0.09
CA ILE A 224 10.49 6.32 1.28
C ILE A 224 9.60 7.09 2.24
N MET A 225 9.35 6.52 3.42
CA MET A 225 8.51 7.13 4.42
C MET A 225 9.16 7.00 5.80
N GLY A 226 9.11 8.10 6.57
CA GLY A 226 9.45 8.12 7.97
C GLY A 226 8.30 8.66 8.80
N ILE A 227 8.19 8.20 10.04
CA ILE A 227 7.19 8.62 11.01
C ILE A 227 7.90 9.08 12.27
N GLY A 228 7.53 10.26 12.77
CA GLY A 228 8.04 10.78 14.02
C GLY A 228 6.93 11.30 14.91
N ILE A 229 6.94 10.90 16.17
CA ILE A 229 5.97 11.34 17.17
C ILE A 229 6.75 11.81 18.39
N ALA A 230 6.44 13.01 18.87
CA ALA A 230 7.03 13.57 20.08
C ALA A 230 6.02 14.42 20.84
N SER A 231 6.29 14.61 22.13
CA SER A 231 5.51 15.47 23.05
C SER A 231 6.45 16.31 23.92
N GLY A 232 5.93 17.36 24.54
CA GLY A 232 6.69 18.26 25.40
C GLY A 232 7.31 19.45 24.67
N ASP A 233 8.28 20.15 25.28
CA ASP A 233 8.76 21.45 24.82
C ASP A 233 9.50 21.24 23.51
N ASN A 234 10.30 20.57 23.10
CA ASN A 234 10.97 20.49 21.80
C ASN A 234 10.30 19.49 20.83
N ARG A 235 8.99 19.21 20.99
CA ARG A 235 8.30 18.17 20.25
C ARG A 235 8.44 18.24 18.73
N ALA A 236 8.45 19.44 18.15
CA ALA A 236 8.56 19.60 16.70
C ALA A 236 9.91 19.10 16.17
N ILE A 237 11.01 19.50 16.84
CA ILE A 237 12.37 19.09 16.46
C ILE A 237 12.52 17.59 16.68
N LEU A 238 12.11 17.08 17.85
CA LEU A 238 12.22 15.65 18.18
C LEU A 238 11.39 14.76 17.26
N ALA A 239 10.20 15.21 16.86
CA ALA A 239 9.37 14.48 15.89
C ALA A 239 10.02 14.46 14.51
N ALA A 240 10.56 15.60 14.04
CA ALA A 240 11.27 15.67 12.76
C ALA A 240 12.52 14.80 12.76
N GLU A 241 13.34 14.86 13.80
CA GLU A 241 14.52 13.99 13.95
C GLU A 241 14.14 12.51 13.99
N SER A 242 13.07 12.16 14.71
CA SER A 242 12.55 10.79 14.74
C SER A 242 12.04 10.32 13.36
N ALA A 243 11.39 11.20 12.60
CA ALA A 243 10.91 10.87 11.26
C ALA A 243 12.06 10.60 10.28
N ILE A 244 13.09 11.46 10.25
CA ILE A 244 14.23 11.30 9.34
C ILE A 244 15.22 10.21 9.77
N SER A 245 15.20 9.84 11.05
CA SER A 245 16.00 8.74 11.62
C SER A 245 15.19 7.45 11.79
N HIS A 246 14.01 7.38 11.17
CA HIS A 246 13.13 6.21 11.32
C HIS A 246 13.81 4.94 10.78
N PRO A 247 13.74 3.79 11.46
CA PRO A 247 14.39 2.55 11.03
C PRO A 247 14.06 2.12 9.59
N LEU A 248 12.90 2.49 9.09
CA LEU A 248 12.51 2.24 7.70
C LEU A 248 13.37 3.01 6.67
N LEU A 249 14.03 4.10 7.08
CA LEU A 249 14.91 4.93 6.26
C LEU A 249 16.39 4.53 6.38
N GLU A 250 16.71 3.59 7.25
CA GLU A 250 18.09 3.14 7.47
C GLU A 250 18.71 2.68 6.15
N ASP A 251 19.96 3.08 5.88
CA ASP A 251 20.69 2.85 4.63
C ASP A 251 20.14 3.55 3.37
N ILE A 252 19.10 4.36 3.48
CA ILE A 252 18.57 5.13 2.35
C ILE A 252 18.89 6.60 2.56
N SER A 253 19.70 7.16 1.66
CA SER A 253 19.99 8.59 1.69
C SER A 253 18.80 9.40 1.20
N ILE A 254 18.35 10.36 2.01
CA ILE A 254 17.37 11.37 1.61
C ILE A 254 18.00 12.35 0.60
N SER A 255 19.33 12.36 0.51
CA SER A 255 20.04 13.19 -0.48
C SER A 255 19.66 12.78 -1.89
N GLY A 256 19.12 13.71 -2.65
CA GLY A 256 18.66 13.46 -4.02
C GLY A 256 17.16 13.22 -4.13
N ALA A 257 16.41 13.31 -3.05
CA ALA A 257 14.93 13.33 -3.11
C ALA A 257 14.47 14.50 -4.00
N ARG A 258 13.58 14.21 -4.94
CA ARG A 258 13.04 15.22 -5.88
C ARG A 258 11.78 15.90 -5.37
N GLY A 259 11.09 15.25 -4.44
CA GLY A 259 9.86 15.75 -3.83
C GLY A 259 9.76 15.28 -2.38
N VAL A 260 9.11 16.06 -1.55
CA VAL A 260 8.82 15.74 -0.15
C VAL A 260 7.36 16.07 0.10
N LEU A 261 6.63 15.11 0.66
CA LEU A 261 5.30 15.32 1.23
C LEU A 261 5.44 15.26 2.75
N MET A 262 4.95 16.28 3.44
CA MET A 262 5.02 16.38 4.89
C MET A 262 3.62 16.54 5.46
N ASN A 263 3.26 15.68 6.40
CA ASN A 263 2.03 15.76 7.18
C ASN A 263 2.38 16.10 8.63
N ILE A 264 1.81 17.16 9.20
CA ILE A 264 2.07 17.66 10.58
C ILE A 264 0.75 17.84 11.33
#